data_0431b0693fa4c1a12c3dbe5684e19da4
#
_entry.id   0431b0693fa4c1a12c3dbe5684e19da4
#
_cell.length_a   1.000
_cell.length_b   1.000
_cell.length_c   1.000
_cell.angle_alpha   90.00
_cell.angle_beta   90.00
_cell.angle_gamma   90.00
#
_symmetry.space_group_name_H-M   'P 1'
#
loop_
_entity.id
_entity.type
_entity.pdbx_description
1 polymer ?
#
loop_
_entity_poly.entity_id
_entity_poly.type
_entity_poly.pdbx_seq_one_letter_code
_entity_poly.pdbx_strand_id
1 'polypeptide(L)'
;MGTQRLEGVVRKLWPGARVLRLDSDAARAPDAYWEILEAFTERRADILVGTQLVARGLDQEAVTAVGVVDADLPLHFPDYRSAESAFALITQVAGRAGRSQRPARVVVQTSDPDHYAMRAAQRGDYEAFYRQEMPFREAFEFPPSVELAVLTYSHADQEKSAGTSRDAAERLATALIANKLHGIRLQGPSPAFLHRLRGEYRWQLTLKGEGVGLERVRPHLPRGRGWSYDVDPGP
;
A
#
# COMPACT_ATOMS: atom_id res chain seq x y z
N MET A 1 -12.89 2.49 8.28
CA MET A 1 -13.24 2.71 9.74
C MET A 1 -11.96 2.75 10.55
N GLY A 2 -11.77 3.72 11.52
CA GLY A 2 -10.56 3.72 12.37
C GLY A 2 -10.58 2.64 13.45
N THR A 3 -9.39 2.15 13.85
CA THR A 3 -9.21 1.09 14.86
C THR A 3 -9.85 1.41 16.21
N GLN A 4 -9.81 2.67 16.67
CA GLN A 4 -10.48 3.12 17.90
C GLN A 4 -11.99 2.93 17.84
N ARG A 5 -12.61 3.27 16.71
CA ARG A 5 -14.05 3.08 16.51
C ARG A 5 -14.40 1.60 16.47
N LEU A 6 -13.59 0.79 15.81
CA LEU A 6 -13.76 -0.66 15.74
C LEU A 6 -13.64 -1.28 17.13
N GLU A 7 -12.63 -0.91 17.92
CA GLU A 7 -12.49 -1.33 19.32
C GLU A 7 -13.76 -1.03 20.13
N GLY A 8 -14.29 0.20 20.00
CA GLY A 8 -15.51 0.60 20.69
C GLY A 8 -16.74 -0.22 20.30
N VAL A 9 -16.85 -0.63 19.02
CA VAL A 9 -17.90 -1.53 18.54
C VAL A 9 -17.73 -2.94 19.12
N VAL A 10 -16.51 -3.47 19.08
CA VAL A 10 -16.17 -4.79 19.61
C VAL A 10 -16.50 -4.89 21.10
N ARG A 11 -16.12 -3.89 21.90
CA ARG A 11 -16.42 -3.85 23.34
C ARG A 11 -17.92 -3.80 23.64
N LYS A 12 -18.72 -3.16 22.77
CA LYS A 12 -20.19 -3.14 22.90
C LYS A 12 -20.83 -4.48 22.56
N LEU A 13 -20.30 -5.15 21.51
CA LEU A 13 -20.84 -6.46 21.08
C LEU A 13 -20.48 -7.59 22.05
N TRP A 14 -19.30 -7.53 22.66
CA TRP A 14 -18.79 -8.52 23.61
C TRP A 14 -18.31 -7.85 24.92
N PRO A 15 -19.26 -7.44 25.82
CA PRO A 15 -18.89 -6.68 27.02
C PRO A 15 -17.99 -7.46 28.00
N GLY A 16 -18.02 -8.79 27.96
CA GLY A 16 -17.19 -9.65 28.79
C GLY A 16 -15.81 -9.97 28.22
N ALA A 17 -15.51 -9.57 26.96
CA ALA A 17 -14.25 -9.87 26.31
C ALA A 17 -13.16 -8.84 26.68
N ARG A 18 -11.95 -9.34 26.90
CA ARG A 18 -10.75 -8.53 27.08
C ARG A 18 -10.24 -8.14 25.70
N VAL A 19 -10.33 -6.85 25.37
CA VAL A 19 -9.96 -6.32 24.05
C VAL A 19 -8.68 -5.52 24.15
N LEU A 20 -7.67 -5.86 23.32
CA LEU A 20 -6.46 -5.07 23.08
C LEU A 20 -6.53 -4.42 21.71
N ARG A 21 -5.83 -3.27 21.58
CA ARG A 21 -5.68 -2.56 20.31
C ARG A 21 -4.22 -2.41 19.97
N LEU A 22 -3.87 -2.70 18.73
CA LEU A 22 -2.52 -2.57 18.16
C LEU A 22 -2.58 -1.77 16.85
N ASP A 23 -2.27 -0.49 16.92
CA ASP A 23 -2.12 0.41 15.80
C ASP A 23 -0.92 1.33 16.00
N SER A 24 -0.62 2.19 15.02
CA SER A 24 0.50 3.12 15.09
C SER A 24 0.44 4.09 16.27
N ASP A 25 -0.78 4.37 16.79
CA ASP A 25 -0.95 5.23 17.95
C ASP A 25 -0.70 4.47 19.27
N ALA A 26 -1.17 3.24 19.36
CA ALA A 26 -0.95 2.37 20.52
C ALA A 26 0.51 1.90 20.62
N ALA A 27 1.20 1.77 19.48
CA ALA A 27 2.59 1.31 19.38
C ALA A 27 3.63 2.46 19.34
N ARG A 28 3.32 3.65 19.88
CA ARG A 28 4.25 4.81 19.86
C ARG A 28 5.50 4.61 20.70
N ALA A 29 5.39 3.91 21.84
CA ALA A 29 6.55 3.56 22.65
C ALA A 29 7.27 2.36 22.02
N PRO A 30 8.62 2.31 22.03
CA PRO A 30 9.38 1.24 21.39
C PRO A 30 8.98 -0.18 21.85
N ASP A 31 8.61 -0.34 23.10
CA ASP A 31 8.28 -1.63 23.70
C ASP A 31 6.78 -1.95 23.68
N ALA A 32 5.90 -0.94 23.50
CA ALA A 32 4.45 -1.10 23.56
C ALA A 32 3.90 -2.10 22.52
N TYR A 33 4.52 -2.16 21.36
CA TYR A 33 4.18 -3.15 20.32
C TYR A 33 4.37 -4.59 20.84
N TRP A 34 5.52 -4.86 21.43
CA TRP A 34 5.87 -6.17 21.93
C TRP A 34 5.05 -6.56 23.17
N GLU A 35 4.83 -5.61 24.09
CA GLU A 35 3.99 -5.81 25.27
C GLU A 35 2.55 -6.20 24.91
N ILE A 36 1.96 -5.55 23.89
CA ILE A 36 0.60 -5.88 23.42
C ILE A 36 0.58 -7.27 22.79
N LEU A 37 1.58 -7.61 21.97
CA LEU A 37 1.66 -8.93 21.35
C LEU A 37 1.86 -10.03 22.40
N GLU A 38 2.75 -9.82 23.37
CA GLU A 38 3.00 -10.75 24.46
C GLU A 38 1.72 -10.98 25.30
N ALA A 39 1.03 -9.89 25.66
CA ALA A 39 -0.22 -9.97 26.38
C ALA A 39 -1.29 -10.78 25.64
N PHE A 40 -1.35 -10.66 24.33
CA PHE A 40 -2.25 -11.46 23.50
C PHE A 40 -1.80 -12.92 23.41
N THR A 41 -0.49 -13.16 23.26
CA THR A 41 0.14 -14.48 23.22
C THR A 41 -0.10 -15.27 24.50
N GLU A 42 0.04 -14.62 25.64
CA GLU A 42 -0.20 -15.19 26.96
C GLU A 42 -1.71 -15.30 27.33
N ARG A 43 -2.60 -15.05 26.37
CA ARG A 43 -4.05 -15.11 26.57
C ARG A 43 -4.56 -14.15 27.63
N ARG A 44 -3.88 -13.03 27.84
CA ARG A 44 -4.36 -11.94 28.69
C ARG A 44 -5.44 -11.11 28.00
N ALA A 45 -5.68 -11.34 26.71
CA ALA A 45 -6.79 -10.78 25.94
C ALA A 45 -7.46 -11.86 25.09
N ASP A 46 -8.73 -11.62 24.78
CA ASP A 46 -9.59 -12.52 23.99
C ASP A 46 -9.70 -12.02 22.55
N ILE A 47 -9.60 -10.70 22.34
CA ILE A 47 -9.72 -10.07 21.03
C ILE A 47 -8.58 -9.04 20.86
N LEU A 48 -7.90 -9.12 19.73
CA LEU A 48 -6.93 -8.11 19.29
C LEU A 48 -7.47 -7.37 18.07
N VAL A 49 -7.61 -6.05 18.19
CA VAL A 49 -8.04 -5.15 17.11
C VAL A 49 -6.83 -4.37 16.61
N GLY A 50 -6.62 -4.29 15.31
CA GLY A 50 -5.50 -3.50 14.79
C GLY A 50 -5.51 -3.33 13.29
N THR A 51 -4.42 -2.75 12.78
CA THR A 51 -4.16 -2.58 11.36
C THR A 51 -3.38 -3.79 10.80
N GLN A 52 -2.87 -3.67 9.58
CA GLN A 52 -1.98 -4.67 8.96
C GLN A 52 -0.75 -5.04 9.84
N LEU A 53 -0.39 -4.20 10.81
CA LEU A 53 0.68 -4.49 11.78
C LEU A 53 0.40 -5.79 12.56
N VAL A 54 -0.86 -6.05 12.90
CA VAL A 54 -1.29 -7.29 13.55
C VAL A 54 -1.02 -8.51 12.66
N ALA A 55 -1.30 -8.39 11.36
CA ALA A 55 -1.11 -9.49 10.41
C ALA A 55 0.38 -9.88 10.22
N ARG A 56 1.31 -8.97 10.44
CA ARG A 56 2.75 -9.21 10.30
C ARG A 56 3.40 -9.88 11.51
N GLY A 57 2.88 -9.65 12.72
CA GLY A 57 3.53 -10.06 13.99
C GLY A 57 2.94 -11.30 14.66
N LEU A 58 1.75 -11.73 14.30
CA LEU A 58 1.04 -12.81 14.97
C LEU A 58 1.30 -14.17 14.30
N ASP A 59 2.11 -14.99 14.97
CA ASP A 59 2.16 -16.43 14.74
C ASP A 59 1.55 -17.10 15.99
N GLN A 60 0.22 -17.23 16.00
CA GLN A 60 -0.53 -17.68 17.17
C GLN A 60 -1.39 -18.88 16.83
N GLU A 61 -1.01 -20.04 17.36
CA GLU A 61 -1.80 -21.28 17.22
C GLU A 61 -3.18 -21.20 17.90
N ALA A 62 -3.36 -20.25 18.82
CA ALA A 62 -4.61 -20.09 19.58
C ALA A 62 -5.68 -19.26 18.88
N VAL A 63 -5.38 -18.62 17.77
CA VAL A 63 -6.35 -17.79 17.03
C VAL A 63 -7.33 -18.69 16.28
N THR A 64 -8.59 -18.63 16.65
CA THR A 64 -9.66 -19.44 16.06
C THR A 64 -10.52 -18.68 15.05
N ALA A 65 -10.48 -17.36 15.07
CA ALA A 65 -11.20 -16.51 14.12
C ALA A 65 -10.42 -15.24 13.79
N VAL A 66 -10.45 -14.84 12.53
CA VAL A 66 -9.91 -13.55 12.07
C VAL A 66 -10.96 -12.84 11.23
N GLY A 67 -11.20 -11.56 11.54
CA GLY A 67 -12.06 -10.67 10.78
C GLY A 67 -11.23 -9.61 10.04
N VAL A 68 -11.41 -9.50 8.73
CA VAL A 68 -10.90 -8.38 7.92
C VAL A 68 -12.06 -7.42 7.67
N VAL A 69 -11.98 -6.25 8.29
CA VAL A 69 -12.98 -5.19 8.14
C VAL A 69 -12.51 -4.22 7.07
N ASP A 70 -13.40 -3.89 6.11
CA ASP A 70 -13.11 -2.95 5.04
C ASP A 70 -11.94 -3.43 4.13
N ALA A 71 -12.06 -4.67 3.63
CA ALA A 71 -11.06 -5.29 2.77
C ALA A 71 -10.85 -4.57 1.43
N ASP A 72 -11.80 -3.70 1.06
CA ASP A 72 -11.76 -2.90 -0.16
C ASP A 72 -10.85 -1.66 -0.03
N LEU A 73 -10.43 -1.33 1.19
CA LEU A 73 -9.62 -0.13 1.41
C LEU A 73 -8.41 -0.03 0.47
N PRO A 74 -7.61 -1.08 0.26
CA PRO A 74 -6.51 -1.03 -0.71
C PRO A 74 -6.99 -0.74 -2.14
N LEU A 75 -8.14 -1.27 -2.56
CA LEU A 75 -8.67 -1.11 -3.93
C LEU A 75 -9.06 0.34 -4.27
N HIS A 76 -9.30 1.18 -3.26
CA HIS A 76 -9.66 2.58 -3.45
C HIS A 76 -8.45 3.51 -3.61
N PHE A 77 -7.22 3.01 -3.45
CA PHE A 77 -6.04 3.81 -3.73
C PHE A 77 -5.74 3.81 -5.23
N PRO A 78 -5.39 4.98 -5.80
CA PRO A 78 -5.00 5.10 -7.21
C PRO A 78 -3.55 4.62 -7.39
N ASP A 79 -3.32 3.36 -7.13
CA ASP A 79 -2.04 2.67 -7.25
C ASP A 79 -2.23 1.39 -8.06
N TYR A 80 -1.33 1.11 -8.97
CA TYR A 80 -1.42 -0.08 -9.83
C TYR A 80 -1.32 -1.39 -9.03
N ARG A 81 -0.79 -1.34 -7.79
CA ARG A 81 -0.70 -2.47 -6.87
C ARG A 81 -1.91 -2.63 -5.95
N SER A 82 -2.96 -1.84 -6.13
CA SER A 82 -4.13 -1.86 -5.25
C SER A 82 -4.74 -3.24 -5.13
N ALA A 83 -4.93 -3.93 -6.26
CA ALA A 83 -5.48 -5.28 -6.29
C ALA A 83 -4.51 -6.32 -5.69
N GLU A 84 -3.20 -6.19 -5.96
CA GLU A 84 -2.16 -7.03 -5.35
C GLU A 84 -2.11 -6.85 -3.83
N SER A 85 -2.22 -5.61 -3.36
CA SER A 85 -2.23 -5.28 -1.92
C SER A 85 -3.44 -5.89 -1.21
N ALA A 86 -4.61 -5.85 -1.83
CA ALA A 86 -5.82 -6.48 -1.31
C ALA A 86 -5.68 -8.01 -1.27
N PHE A 87 -5.21 -8.62 -2.37
CA PHE A 87 -4.94 -10.06 -2.45
C PHE A 87 -3.93 -10.50 -1.39
N ALA A 88 -2.80 -9.80 -1.28
CA ALA A 88 -1.74 -10.10 -0.33
C ALA A 88 -2.22 -10.00 1.13
N LEU A 89 -2.98 -8.95 1.47
CA LEU A 89 -3.55 -8.76 2.80
C LEU A 89 -4.43 -9.95 3.20
N ILE A 90 -5.39 -10.32 2.35
CA ILE A 90 -6.33 -11.40 2.65
C ILE A 90 -5.60 -12.74 2.74
N THR A 91 -4.70 -13.02 1.80
CA THR A 91 -3.91 -14.27 1.79
C THR A 91 -3.01 -14.37 3.01
N GLN A 92 -2.38 -13.26 3.43
CA GLN A 92 -1.56 -13.22 4.63
C GLN A 92 -2.37 -13.54 5.89
N VAL A 93 -3.56 -12.94 6.02
CA VAL A 93 -4.47 -13.18 7.13
C VAL A 93 -4.99 -14.62 7.13
N ALA A 94 -5.37 -15.14 5.96
CA ALA A 94 -5.84 -16.52 5.82
C ALA A 94 -4.75 -17.54 6.19
N GLY A 95 -3.51 -17.30 5.77
CA GLY A 95 -2.36 -18.15 6.09
C GLY A 95 -1.99 -18.19 7.59
N ARG A 96 -2.42 -17.19 8.36
CA ARG A 96 -2.22 -17.18 9.83
C ARG A 96 -3.29 -17.98 10.56
N ALA A 97 -4.51 -17.98 10.05
CA ALA A 97 -5.64 -18.66 10.67
C ALA A 97 -5.60 -20.22 10.54
N GLY A 98 -4.75 -20.78 9.68
CA GLY A 98 -4.73 -22.22 9.36
C GLY A 98 -3.65 -23.06 10.06
N ARG A 99 -2.85 -22.51 10.97
CA ARG A 99 -1.69 -23.21 11.56
C ARG A 99 -2.00 -24.00 12.83
N SER A 100 -3.18 -23.84 13.43
CA SER A 100 -3.59 -24.64 14.59
C SER A 100 -4.19 -25.98 14.17
N GLN A 101 -4.17 -26.98 15.07
CA GLN A 101 -4.89 -28.23 14.87
C GLN A 101 -6.42 -28.03 14.79
N ARG A 102 -6.92 -26.83 15.09
CA ARG A 102 -8.33 -26.45 14.96
C ARG A 102 -8.51 -25.57 13.73
N PRO A 103 -9.50 -25.85 12.86
CA PRO A 103 -9.78 -25.01 11.73
C PRO A 103 -10.15 -23.60 12.19
N ALA A 104 -9.37 -22.61 11.80
CA ALA A 104 -9.69 -21.22 12.06
C ALA A 104 -10.58 -20.66 10.95
N ARG A 105 -11.51 -19.78 11.34
CA ARG A 105 -12.42 -19.11 10.42
C ARG A 105 -11.89 -17.74 10.06
N VAL A 106 -11.82 -17.44 8.77
CA VAL A 106 -11.52 -16.09 8.25
C VAL A 106 -12.81 -15.52 7.66
N VAL A 107 -13.17 -14.33 8.11
CA VAL A 107 -14.31 -13.58 7.60
C VAL A 107 -13.81 -12.28 7.00
N VAL A 108 -14.10 -12.05 5.73
CA VAL A 108 -13.70 -10.86 4.99
C VAL A 108 -14.93 -10.03 4.68
N GLN A 109 -14.97 -8.79 5.17
CA GLN A 109 -16.00 -7.83 4.82
C GLN A 109 -15.56 -7.04 3.60
N THR A 110 -16.34 -7.11 2.54
CA THR A 110 -16.10 -6.40 1.28
C THR A 110 -17.42 -5.92 0.67
N SER A 111 -17.40 -4.81 -0.04
CA SER A 111 -18.51 -4.30 -0.86
C SER A 111 -18.48 -4.87 -2.29
N ASP A 112 -17.33 -5.41 -2.72
CA ASP A 112 -17.15 -6.03 -4.03
C ASP A 112 -16.57 -7.46 -3.91
N PRO A 113 -17.40 -8.45 -3.49
CA PRO A 113 -16.96 -9.82 -3.34
C PRO A 113 -16.60 -10.51 -4.66
N ASP A 114 -17.05 -9.94 -5.77
CA ASP A 114 -16.80 -10.46 -7.13
C ASP A 114 -15.51 -9.94 -7.75
N HIS A 115 -14.86 -8.96 -7.14
CA HIS A 115 -13.56 -8.49 -7.59
C HIS A 115 -12.57 -9.66 -7.69
N TYR A 116 -11.83 -9.75 -8.80
CA TYR A 116 -10.94 -10.88 -9.06
C TYR A 116 -9.90 -11.14 -7.96
N ALA A 117 -9.36 -10.07 -7.34
CA ALA A 117 -8.43 -10.20 -6.22
C ALA A 117 -9.09 -10.85 -4.99
N MET A 118 -10.36 -10.49 -4.67
CA MET A 118 -11.13 -11.08 -3.56
C MET A 118 -11.42 -12.55 -3.82
N ARG A 119 -11.87 -12.89 -5.04
CA ARG A 119 -12.15 -14.29 -5.44
C ARG A 119 -10.90 -15.17 -5.42
N ALA A 120 -9.79 -14.65 -5.94
CA ALA A 120 -8.52 -15.36 -5.94
C ALA A 120 -7.99 -15.56 -4.51
N ALA A 121 -8.04 -14.53 -3.67
CA ALA A 121 -7.61 -14.61 -2.27
C ALA A 121 -8.48 -15.59 -1.46
N GLN A 122 -9.80 -15.63 -1.68
CA GLN A 122 -10.71 -16.59 -1.03
C GLN A 122 -10.32 -18.04 -1.31
N ARG A 123 -9.79 -18.31 -2.52
CA ARG A 123 -9.38 -19.65 -2.95
C ARG A 123 -7.91 -19.96 -2.66
N GLY A 124 -7.13 -18.95 -2.24
CA GLY A 124 -5.67 -19.06 -2.16
C GLY A 124 -5.01 -19.26 -3.52
N ASP A 125 -5.65 -18.83 -4.61
CA ASP A 125 -5.24 -19.08 -5.98
C ASP A 125 -4.48 -17.89 -6.56
N TYR A 126 -3.15 -17.88 -6.33
CA TYR A 126 -2.27 -16.85 -6.88
C TYR A 126 -2.25 -16.86 -8.42
N GLU A 127 -2.33 -18.04 -9.04
CA GLU A 127 -2.32 -18.17 -10.49
C GLU A 127 -3.54 -17.51 -11.14
N ALA A 128 -4.72 -17.68 -10.54
CA ALA A 128 -5.93 -17.01 -11.00
C ALA A 128 -5.85 -15.49 -10.83
N PHE A 129 -5.24 -15.00 -9.74
CA PHE A 129 -4.96 -13.58 -9.56
C PHE A 129 -4.02 -13.06 -10.65
N TYR A 130 -2.87 -13.72 -10.85
CA TYR A 130 -1.84 -13.34 -11.82
C TYR A 130 -2.40 -13.23 -13.24
N ARG A 131 -3.21 -14.20 -13.68
CA ARG A 131 -3.83 -14.20 -15.03
C ARG A 131 -4.77 -13.03 -15.27
N GLN A 132 -5.36 -12.47 -14.25
CA GLN A 132 -6.25 -11.31 -14.35
C GLN A 132 -5.45 -9.99 -14.25
N GLU A 133 -4.45 -9.95 -13.37
CA GLU A 133 -3.66 -8.76 -13.09
C GLU A 133 -2.70 -8.40 -14.23
N MET A 134 -2.01 -9.41 -14.80
CA MET A 134 -0.95 -9.15 -15.79
C MET A 134 -1.44 -8.47 -17.08
N PRO A 135 -2.56 -8.88 -17.69
CA PRO A 135 -3.09 -8.18 -18.87
C PRO A 135 -3.42 -6.70 -18.59
N PHE A 136 -3.89 -6.39 -17.38
CA PHE A 136 -4.13 -5.01 -16.95
C PHE A 136 -2.82 -4.24 -16.88
N ARG A 137 -1.78 -4.80 -16.22
CA ARG A 137 -0.47 -4.15 -16.11
C ARG A 137 0.20 -3.93 -17.46
N GLU A 138 0.10 -4.89 -18.35
CA GLU A 138 0.61 -4.78 -19.72
C GLU A 138 -0.12 -3.69 -20.50
N ALA A 139 -1.45 -3.67 -20.47
CA ALA A 139 -2.27 -2.70 -21.21
C ALA A 139 -2.05 -1.26 -20.75
N PHE A 140 -1.80 -1.05 -19.45
CA PHE A 140 -1.56 0.27 -18.86
C PHE A 140 -0.07 0.58 -18.63
N GLU A 141 0.82 -0.31 -19.09
CA GLU A 141 2.26 -0.12 -18.98
C GLU A 141 2.71 0.09 -17.53
N PHE A 142 2.36 -0.87 -16.68
CA PHE A 142 2.81 -0.93 -15.30
C PHE A 142 3.84 -2.05 -15.07
N PRO A 143 4.66 -1.96 -14.01
CA PRO A 143 5.55 -3.05 -13.65
C PRO A 143 4.81 -4.38 -13.46
N PRO A 144 5.42 -5.52 -13.84
CA PRO A 144 6.81 -5.69 -14.30
C PRO A 144 7.03 -5.49 -15.80
N SER A 145 6.01 -5.16 -16.59
CA SER A 145 6.12 -5.01 -18.05
C SER A 145 7.00 -3.82 -18.43
N VAL A 146 7.01 -2.77 -17.61
CA VAL A 146 7.89 -1.61 -17.74
C VAL A 146 8.46 -1.21 -16.37
N GLU A 147 9.56 -0.48 -16.37
CA GLU A 147 10.05 0.20 -15.16
C GLU A 147 9.25 1.48 -14.93
N LEU A 148 8.98 1.78 -13.67
CA LEU A 148 8.25 2.96 -13.24
C LEU A 148 9.08 3.76 -12.24
N ALA A 149 9.16 5.07 -12.43
CA ALA A 149 9.71 5.97 -11.43
C ALA A 149 8.82 7.21 -11.26
N VAL A 150 8.67 7.65 -10.03
CA VAL A 150 7.91 8.84 -9.67
C VAL A 150 8.84 9.86 -9.03
N LEU A 151 8.89 11.04 -9.62
CA LEU A 151 9.55 12.20 -9.05
C LEU A 151 8.49 13.07 -8.41
N THR A 152 8.66 13.42 -7.15
CA THR A 152 7.75 14.34 -6.46
C THR A 152 8.51 15.57 -6.03
N TYR A 153 7.97 16.73 -6.35
CA TYR A 153 8.42 17.99 -5.81
C TYR A 153 7.45 18.51 -4.77
N SER A 154 7.95 18.91 -3.61
CA SER A 154 7.18 19.42 -2.48
C SER A 154 7.63 20.83 -2.11
N HIS A 155 6.67 21.75 -1.95
CA HIS A 155 6.93 23.12 -1.53
C HIS A 155 5.73 23.72 -0.80
N ALA A 156 5.98 24.63 0.16
CA ALA A 156 4.92 25.30 0.92
C ALA A 156 4.05 26.23 0.05
N ASP A 157 4.63 26.79 -1.00
CA ASP A 157 3.96 27.63 -1.99
C ASP A 157 3.49 26.75 -3.17
N GLN A 158 2.19 26.85 -3.49
CA GLN A 158 1.55 26.04 -4.52
C GLN A 158 2.03 26.40 -5.93
N GLU A 159 2.15 27.70 -6.24
CA GLU A 159 2.55 28.15 -7.57
C GLU A 159 4.00 27.78 -7.85
N LYS A 160 4.86 27.93 -6.84
CA LYS A 160 6.25 27.52 -6.93
C LYS A 160 6.37 26.01 -7.08
N SER A 161 5.54 25.23 -6.38
CA SER A 161 5.52 23.76 -6.53
C SER A 161 5.15 23.37 -7.96
N ALA A 162 4.10 23.94 -8.51
CA ALA A 162 3.65 23.71 -9.88
C ALA A 162 4.67 24.19 -10.92
N GLY A 163 5.20 25.41 -10.76
CA GLY A 163 6.16 26.00 -11.69
C GLY A 163 7.47 25.21 -11.76
N THR A 164 8.07 24.89 -10.61
CA THR A 164 9.32 24.11 -10.55
C THR A 164 9.14 22.72 -11.17
N SER A 165 7.98 22.10 -10.98
CA SER A 165 7.69 20.78 -11.59
C SER A 165 7.51 20.87 -13.09
N ARG A 166 6.95 21.97 -13.61
CA ARG A 166 6.80 22.24 -15.04
C ARG A 166 8.17 22.43 -15.71
N ASP A 167 9.00 23.29 -15.12
CA ASP A 167 10.37 23.53 -15.60
C ASP A 167 11.21 22.24 -15.61
N ALA A 168 11.02 21.38 -14.61
CA ALA A 168 11.69 20.10 -14.56
C ALA A 168 11.21 19.15 -15.67
N ALA A 169 9.90 19.12 -15.95
CA ALA A 169 9.34 18.32 -17.03
C ALA A 169 9.90 18.74 -18.39
N GLU A 170 9.99 20.04 -18.68
CA GLU A 170 10.54 20.57 -19.93
C GLU A 170 12.02 20.21 -20.10
N ARG A 171 12.80 20.35 -19.02
CA ARG A 171 14.24 19.94 -19.04
C ARG A 171 14.41 18.46 -19.25
N LEU A 172 13.60 17.62 -18.57
CA LEU A 172 13.63 16.17 -18.75
C LEU A 172 13.24 15.78 -20.17
N ALA A 173 12.14 16.32 -20.70
CA ALA A 173 11.70 16.06 -22.06
C ALA A 173 12.80 16.39 -23.08
N THR A 174 13.46 17.55 -22.94
CA THR A 174 14.60 17.95 -23.78
C THR A 174 15.76 16.98 -23.64
N ALA A 175 16.10 16.57 -22.42
CA ALA A 175 17.18 15.63 -22.15
C ALA A 175 16.92 14.23 -22.75
N LEU A 176 15.66 13.75 -22.67
CA LEU A 176 15.26 12.47 -23.27
C LEU A 176 15.48 12.46 -24.79
N ILE A 177 15.10 13.54 -25.47
CA ILE A 177 15.29 13.70 -26.92
C ILE A 177 16.79 13.80 -27.27
N ALA A 178 17.52 14.69 -26.58
CA ALA A 178 18.93 14.95 -26.85
C ALA A 178 19.81 13.71 -26.66
N ASN A 179 19.46 12.85 -25.70
CA ASN A 179 20.21 11.62 -25.40
C ASN A 179 19.62 10.37 -26.08
N LYS A 180 18.67 10.54 -27.00
CA LYS A 180 18.04 9.43 -27.76
C LYS A 180 17.44 8.35 -26.85
N LEU A 181 16.79 8.75 -25.74
CA LEU A 181 16.18 7.86 -24.77
C LEU A 181 14.72 7.58 -25.16
N HIS A 182 14.49 7.08 -26.38
CA HIS A 182 13.16 6.94 -26.99
C HIS A 182 12.25 5.90 -26.29
N GLY A 183 12.81 4.95 -25.53
CA GLY A 183 12.04 3.96 -24.76
C GLY A 183 11.51 4.48 -23.43
N ILE A 184 11.73 5.77 -23.11
CA ILE A 184 11.31 6.38 -21.86
C ILE A 184 10.23 7.41 -22.11
N ARG A 185 9.12 7.28 -21.42
CA ARG A 185 7.99 8.21 -21.48
C ARG A 185 7.92 9.02 -20.20
N LEU A 186 7.74 10.31 -20.36
CA LEU A 186 7.51 11.27 -19.29
C LEU A 186 6.03 11.65 -19.27
N GLN A 187 5.40 11.53 -18.11
CA GLN A 187 4.02 11.94 -17.86
C GLN A 187 3.98 12.99 -16.74
N GLY A 188 3.05 13.91 -16.83
CA GLY A 188 2.92 15.03 -15.90
C GLY A 188 3.56 16.33 -16.43
N PRO A 189 3.73 17.36 -15.57
CA PRO A 189 3.48 17.33 -14.13
C PRO A 189 1.99 17.29 -13.79
N SER A 190 1.65 16.56 -12.74
CA SER A 190 0.29 16.49 -12.19
C SER A 190 0.32 16.62 -10.67
N PRO A 191 -0.76 17.12 -10.02
CA PRO A 191 -0.85 17.07 -8.57
C PRO A 191 -0.72 15.63 -8.08
N ALA A 192 0.05 15.41 -6.99
CA ALA A 192 0.10 14.11 -6.33
C ALA A 192 -1.27 13.74 -5.76
N PHE A 193 -1.55 12.46 -5.56
CA PHE A 193 -2.80 11.98 -4.94
C PHE A 193 -3.05 12.69 -3.59
N LEU A 194 -2.07 12.73 -2.70
CA LEU A 194 -2.07 13.62 -1.55
C LEU A 194 -1.42 14.94 -1.96
N HIS A 195 -2.20 15.78 -2.64
CA HIS A 195 -1.71 17.05 -3.17
C HIS A 195 -1.12 17.99 -2.10
N ARG A 196 -1.63 17.93 -0.86
CA ARG A 196 -1.08 18.67 0.27
C ARG A 196 -0.79 17.72 1.43
N LEU A 197 0.49 17.66 1.84
CA LEU A 197 0.94 16.84 2.94
C LEU A 197 1.88 17.63 3.84
N ARG A 198 1.64 17.64 5.15
CA ARG A 198 2.46 18.35 6.15
C ARG A 198 2.69 19.82 5.84
N GLY A 199 1.69 20.49 5.24
CA GLY A 199 1.76 21.90 4.87
C GLY A 199 2.37 22.18 3.50
N GLU A 200 2.92 21.18 2.80
CA GLU A 200 3.54 21.34 1.48
C GLU A 200 2.63 20.83 0.36
N TYR A 201 2.63 21.53 -0.77
CA TYR A 201 1.97 21.12 -2.03
C TYR A 201 2.91 20.24 -2.82
N ARG A 202 2.36 19.14 -3.38
CA ARG A 202 3.11 18.08 -4.03
C ARG A 202 2.69 17.91 -5.49
N TRP A 203 3.66 17.94 -6.38
CA TRP A 203 3.48 17.68 -7.81
C TRP A 203 4.38 16.52 -8.22
N GLN A 204 3.89 15.72 -9.17
CA GLN A 204 4.55 14.50 -9.60
C GLN A 204 4.82 14.49 -11.10
N LEU A 205 5.99 13.96 -11.45
CA LEU A 205 6.36 13.51 -12.78
C LEU A 205 6.53 12.01 -12.74
N THR A 206 5.99 11.32 -13.71
CA THR A 206 6.12 9.86 -13.83
C THR A 206 6.96 9.53 -15.05
N LEU A 207 7.97 8.70 -14.86
CA LEU A 207 8.78 8.12 -15.92
C LEU A 207 8.43 6.65 -16.06
N LYS A 208 8.15 6.21 -17.29
CA LYS A 208 7.95 4.80 -17.65
C LYS A 208 9.00 4.42 -18.69
N GLY A 209 9.71 3.34 -18.45
CA GLY A 209 10.79 2.88 -19.32
C GLY A 209 10.79 1.39 -19.57
N GLU A 210 11.43 0.94 -20.63
CA GLU A 210 11.61 -0.48 -20.95
C GLU A 210 13.02 -0.93 -20.55
N GLY A 211 13.09 -2.04 -19.79
CA GLY A 211 14.35 -2.62 -19.31
C GLY A 211 15.09 -1.65 -18.36
N VAL A 212 16.39 -1.55 -18.52
CA VAL A 212 17.25 -0.66 -17.69
C VAL A 212 17.19 0.82 -18.12
N GLY A 213 16.09 1.21 -18.79
CA GLY A 213 15.96 2.56 -19.37
C GLY A 213 16.05 3.67 -18.34
N LEU A 214 15.44 3.49 -17.16
CA LEU A 214 15.39 4.54 -16.13
C LEU A 214 16.76 4.87 -15.52
N GLU A 215 17.70 3.93 -15.46
CA GLU A 215 19.09 4.20 -15.04
C GLU A 215 19.78 5.25 -15.93
N ARG A 216 19.45 5.26 -17.20
CA ARG A 216 20.00 6.19 -18.19
C ARG A 216 19.49 7.62 -18.01
N VAL A 217 18.33 7.80 -17.37
CA VAL A 217 17.76 9.12 -17.06
C VAL A 217 18.37 9.73 -15.81
N ARG A 218 18.91 8.91 -14.91
CA ARG A 218 19.41 9.34 -13.59
C ARG A 218 20.33 10.58 -13.63
N PRO A 219 21.25 10.76 -14.59
CA PRO A 219 22.06 11.98 -14.68
C PRO A 219 21.26 13.26 -14.92
N HIS A 220 20.08 13.14 -15.52
CA HIS A 220 19.23 14.25 -15.96
C HIS A 220 18.11 14.59 -14.96
N LEU A 221 17.96 13.79 -13.88
CA LEU A 221 16.93 14.02 -12.87
C LEU A 221 17.15 15.34 -12.14
N PRO A 222 16.08 16.08 -11.83
CA PRO A 222 16.16 17.28 -11.01
C PRO A 222 16.72 16.93 -9.63
N ARG A 223 17.60 17.80 -9.12
CA ARG A 223 18.25 17.62 -7.81
C ARG A 223 17.97 18.83 -6.94
N GLY A 224 18.04 18.64 -5.63
CA GLY A 224 17.92 19.70 -4.65
C GLY A 224 16.79 19.48 -3.64
N ARG A 225 16.67 20.42 -2.73
CA ARG A 225 15.67 20.38 -1.66
C ARG A 225 14.26 20.40 -2.25
N GLY A 226 13.38 19.58 -1.70
CA GLY A 226 11.98 19.45 -2.13
C GLY A 226 11.75 18.32 -3.16
N TRP A 227 12.78 17.79 -3.82
CA TRP A 227 12.66 16.65 -4.71
C TRP A 227 12.82 15.34 -3.95
N SER A 228 11.93 14.40 -4.22
CA SER A 228 12.08 12.99 -3.90
C SER A 228 11.94 12.16 -5.18
N TYR A 229 12.64 11.03 -5.20
CA TYR A 229 12.67 10.11 -6.33
C TYR A 229 12.45 8.70 -5.83
N ASP A 230 11.45 8.04 -6.36
CA ASP A 230 11.04 6.69 -5.98
C ASP A 230 10.93 5.81 -7.24
N VAL A 231 11.69 4.73 -7.26
CA VAL A 231 11.66 3.73 -8.33
C VAL A 231 10.77 2.61 -7.89
N ASP A 232 9.81 2.26 -8.74
CA ASP A 232 8.80 1.25 -8.47
C ASP A 232 8.08 1.52 -7.13
N PRO A 233 7.46 2.73 -6.99
CA PRO A 233 6.89 3.16 -5.74
C PRO A 233 5.87 2.15 -5.24
N GLY A 234 6.01 1.75 -3.96
CA GLY A 234 5.02 0.96 -3.26
C GLY A 234 3.81 1.79 -2.82
N PRO A 235 2.73 1.13 -2.46
CA PRO A 235 1.54 1.78 -1.92
C PRO A 235 1.79 2.43 -0.56
#